data_831ec42f8c73a997ece9d0956308512d
#
_entry.id   831ec42f8c73a997ece9d0956308512d
#
_cell.length_a   1.000
_cell.length_b   1.000
_cell.length_c   1.000
_cell.angle_alpha   90.00
_cell.angle_beta   90.00
_cell.angle_gamma   90.00
#
_symmetry.space_group_name_H-M   'P 1'
#
loop_
_entity.id
_entity.type
_entity.pdbx_description
1 polymer ?
#
loop_
_entity_poly.entity_id
_entity_poly.type
_entity_poly.pdbx_seq_one_letter_code
_entity_poly.pdbx_strand_id
1 'polypeptide(L)'
;MDERDIMIVKADRETPFSRGILAQTLAQAGARPQLAHQIANEVRAELLAEKRYTVEEEEVLARVRDKLVKKDVMVVGRLDKWRILRESTEPIVVLLGGATGVGTSTLAADVARRLNIQSVIGTDSIREVLRRAISPDLLPLLHKSSYEIKREDLRIPVEEEETVLFGFRAQASQVAVGVEAIVDRGLKEGTNLVIEGVHLVPEIILGQYRDHPNVCPMVVYLSDEHVHRSRFYIRALGTAMRRPAEEYIAHFREIRQIHDYIVESAGRVGVQAVENISIENTSDAAVEIVANRVSGIAEQAGRRSSSLLLDAGTPRHGVPMSRAESG
;
A
#
# COMPACT_ATOMS: atom_id res chain seq x y z
N MET A 1 -30.43 -31.29 -14.40
CA MET A 1 -29.61 -30.04 -14.53
C MET A 1 -28.19 -30.50 -14.79
N ASP A 2 -27.64 -30.10 -15.93
CA ASP A 2 -26.30 -30.53 -16.36
C ASP A 2 -25.27 -29.88 -15.45
N GLU A 3 -24.64 -30.64 -14.56
CA GLU A 3 -23.65 -30.20 -13.61
C GLU A 3 -22.24 -30.09 -14.21
N ARG A 4 -22.13 -29.77 -15.48
CA ARG A 4 -20.81 -29.56 -16.07
C ARG A 4 -20.22 -28.27 -15.54
N ASP A 5 -19.03 -28.36 -14.96
CA ASP A 5 -18.26 -27.21 -14.56
C ASP A 5 -17.82 -26.40 -15.78
N ILE A 6 -17.97 -25.10 -15.70
CA ILE A 6 -17.40 -24.19 -16.70
C ILE A 6 -15.91 -24.08 -16.41
N MET A 7 -15.07 -24.31 -17.42
CA MET A 7 -13.62 -24.15 -17.33
C MET A 7 -13.20 -22.82 -17.92
N ILE A 8 -12.36 -22.09 -17.20
CA ILE A 8 -11.71 -20.86 -17.66
C ILE A 8 -10.31 -21.22 -18.14
N VAL A 9 -10.00 -20.80 -19.37
CA VAL A 9 -8.67 -20.96 -19.98
C VAL A 9 -7.91 -19.64 -19.84
N LYS A 10 -6.70 -19.72 -19.30
CA LYS A 10 -5.74 -18.62 -19.26
C LYS A 10 -4.36 -19.13 -19.66
N ALA A 11 -3.85 -18.70 -20.79
CA ALA A 11 -2.66 -19.27 -21.41
C ALA A 11 -2.79 -20.81 -21.49
N ASP A 12 -1.88 -21.57 -20.90
CA ASP A 12 -1.90 -23.06 -20.93
C ASP A 12 -2.55 -23.69 -19.69
N ARG A 13 -3.35 -22.94 -18.93
CA ARG A 13 -3.98 -23.44 -17.68
C ARG A 13 -5.50 -23.37 -17.76
N GLU A 14 -6.12 -24.48 -17.39
CA GLU A 14 -7.57 -24.56 -17.20
C GLU A 14 -7.92 -24.56 -15.71
N THR A 15 -8.86 -23.73 -15.33
CA THR A 15 -9.34 -23.64 -13.94
C THR A 15 -10.87 -23.61 -13.91
N PRO A 16 -11.52 -24.26 -12.94
CA PRO A 16 -12.99 -24.20 -12.81
C PRO A 16 -13.45 -22.76 -12.55
N PHE A 17 -14.52 -22.34 -13.21
CA PHE A 17 -15.18 -21.08 -12.94
C PHE A 17 -15.76 -21.08 -11.53
N SER A 18 -15.32 -20.15 -10.70
CA SER A 18 -15.82 -19.94 -9.34
C SER A 18 -16.52 -18.59 -9.22
N ARG A 19 -17.81 -18.60 -8.91
CA ARG A 19 -18.58 -17.38 -8.57
C ARG A 19 -17.98 -16.64 -7.40
N GLY A 20 -17.49 -17.38 -6.39
CA GLY A 20 -16.88 -16.80 -5.19
C GLY A 20 -15.59 -16.08 -5.54
N ILE A 21 -14.71 -16.68 -6.35
CA ILE A 21 -13.46 -16.05 -6.79
C ILE A 21 -13.75 -14.81 -7.63
N LEU A 22 -14.69 -14.88 -8.58
CA LEU A 22 -15.05 -13.72 -9.41
C LEU A 22 -15.66 -12.59 -8.54
N ALA A 23 -16.58 -12.91 -7.63
CA ALA A 23 -17.15 -11.92 -6.73
C ALA A 23 -16.09 -11.29 -5.81
N GLN A 24 -15.14 -12.09 -5.31
CA GLN A 24 -14.02 -11.58 -4.52
C GLN A 24 -13.13 -10.65 -5.35
N THR A 25 -12.80 -11.01 -6.58
CA THR A 25 -12.04 -10.16 -7.52
C THR A 25 -12.72 -8.81 -7.74
N LEU A 26 -14.03 -8.82 -7.96
CA LEU A 26 -14.80 -7.60 -8.15
C LEU A 26 -14.86 -6.74 -6.88
N ALA A 27 -15.01 -7.37 -5.71
CA ALA A 27 -15.00 -6.68 -4.43
C ALA A 27 -13.61 -6.06 -4.11
N GLN A 28 -12.53 -6.74 -4.48
CA GLN A 28 -11.17 -6.20 -4.39
C GLN A 28 -10.97 -5.00 -5.33
N ALA A 29 -11.58 -5.01 -6.52
CA ALA A 29 -11.62 -3.86 -7.42
C ALA A 29 -12.56 -2.73 -6.95
N GLY A 30 -13.18 -2.85 -5.77
CA GLY A 30 -14.04 -1.84 -5.16
C GLY A 30 -15.53 -1.95 -5.47
N ALA A 31 -16.00 -3.05 -6.07
CA ALA A 31 -17.44 -3.29 -6.21
C ALA A 31 -18.08 -3.61 -4.86
N ARG A 32 -19.29 -3.09 -4.61
CA ARG A 32 -20.07 -3.47 -3.43
C ARG A 32 -20.32 -4.98 -3.42
N PRO A 33 -20.23 -5.67 -2.28
CA PRO A 33 -20.37 -7.13 -2.21
C PRO A 33 -21.61 -7.69 -2.90
N GLN A 34 -22.76 -7.04 -2.75
CA GLN A 34 -24.00 -7.45 -3.41
C GLN A 34 -23.89 -7.37 -4.94
N LEU A 35 -23.32 -6.28 -5.48
CA LEU A 35 -23.10 -6.10 -6.91
C LEU A 35 -22.10 -7.12 -7.44
N ALA A 36 -21.02 -7.39 -6.72
CA ALA A 36 -20.01 -8.35 -7.09
C ALA A 36 -20.60 -9.78 -7.23
N HIS A 37 -21.38 -10.21 -6.25
CA HIS A 37 -22.08 -11.50 -6.29
C HIS A 37 -23.15 -11.54 -7.40
N GLN A 38 -23.88 -10.44 -7.60
CA GLN A 38 -24.88 -10.36 -8.67
C GLN A 38 -24.24 -10.55 -10.04
N ILE A 39 -23.16 -9.81 -10.33
CA ILE A 39 -22.45 -9.92 -11.62
C ILE A 39 -21.88 -11.32 -11.81
N ALA A 40 -21.26 -11.91 -10.78
CA ALA A 40 -20.71 -13.26 -10.86
C ALA A 40 -21.79 -14.32 -11.17
N ASN A 41 -22.99 -14.17 -10.61
CA ASN A 41 -24.13 -15.04 -10.89
C ASN A 41 -24.66 -14.84 -12.31
N GLU A 42 -24.81 -13.58 -12.76
CA GLU A 42 -25.28 -13.25 -14.11
C GLU A 42 -24.35 -13.81 -15.20
N VAL A 43 -23.02 -13.61 -15.03
CA VAL A 43 -22.02 -14.14 -15.99
C VAL A 43 -22.09 -15.68 -16.08
N ARG A 44 -22.19 -16.36 -14.92
CA ARG A 44 -22.34 -17.82 -14.91
C ARG A 44 -23.61 -18.27 -15.62
N ALA A 45 -24.74 -17.60 -15.36
CA ALA A 45 -26.02 -17.94 -15.94
C ALA A 45 -26.00 -17.78 -17.47
N GLU A 46 -25.38 -16.73 -17.99
CA GLU A 46 -25.22 -16.51 -19.43
C GLU A 46 -24.37 -17.63 -20.08
N LEU A 47 -23.22 -17.95 -19.50
CA LEU A 47 -22.34 -19.02 -20.02
C LEU A 47 -23.05 -20.36 -20.05
N LEU A 48 -23.84 -20.70 -19.02
CA LEU A 48 -24.65 -21.93 -19.00
C LEU A 48 -25.77 -21.91 -20.04
N ALA A 49 -26.46 -20.81 -20.24
CA ALA A 49 -27.54 -20.66 -21.23
C ALA A 49 -27.00 -20.83 -22.67
N GLU A 50 -25.79 -20.33 -22.90
CA GLU A 50 -25.08 -20.46 -24.19
C GLU A 50 -24.38 -21.82 -24.35
N LYS A 51 -24.44 -22.71 -23.33
CA LYS A 51 -23.73 -24.00 -23.28
C LYS A 51 -22.21 -23.87 -23.48
N ARG A 52 -21.63 -22.76 -22.97
CA ARG A 52 -20.19 -22.48 -23.04
C ARG A 52 -19.52 -23.08 -21.77
N TYR A 53 -18.97 -24.26 -21.93
CA TYR A 53 -18.31 -25.00 -20.84
C TYR A 53 -16.79 -24.81 -20.81
N THR A 54 -16.21 -24.22 -21.84
CA THR A 54 -14.82 -23.79 -21.90
C THR A 54 -14.79 -22.37 -22.45
N VAL A 55 -14.19 -21.44 -21.73
CA VAL A 55 -14.23 -20.01 -22.01
C VAL A 55 -12.89 -19.37 -21.68
N GLU A 56 -12.39 -18.51 -22.53
CA GLU A 56 -11.18 -17.72 -22.26
C GLU A 56 -11.42 -16.70 -21.14
N GLU A 57 -10.41 -16.48 -20.29
CA GLU A 57 -10.48 -15.51 -19.18
C GLU A 57 -10.89 -14.12 -19.70
N GLU A 58 -10.36 -13.69 -20.85
CA GLU A 58 -10.68 -12.40 -21.46
C GLU A 58 -12.16 -12.28 -21.86
N GLU A 59 -12.81 -13.36 -22.28
CA GLU A 59 -14.24 -13.34 -22.58
C GLU A 59 -15.08 -13.17 -21.31
N VAL A 60 -14.69 -13.86 -20.22
CA VAL A 60 -15.34 -13.66 -18.92
C VAL A 60 -15.20 -12.21 -18.45
N LEU A 61 -14.01 -11.63 -18.57
CA LEU A 61 -13.73 -10.24 -18.22
C LEU A 61 -14.50 -9.24 -19.10
N ALA A 62 -14.65 -9.51 -20.40
CA ALA A 62 -15.45 -8.67 -21.29
C ALA A 62 -16.92 -8.62 -20.83
N ARG A 63 -17.52 -9.78 -20.51
CA ARG A 63 -18.89 -9.86 -19.97
C ARG A 63 -19.03 -9.11 -18.63
N VAL A 64 -18.03 -9.23 -17.77
CA VAL A 64 -17.98 -8.48 -16.51
C VAL A 64 -17.96 -6.98 -16.76
N ARG A 65 -17.10 -6.50 -17.68
CA ARG A 65 -17.00 -5.08 -18.05
C ARG A 65 -18.33 -4.54 -18.58
N ASP A 66 -18.98 -5.27 -19.49
CA ASP A 66 -20.27 -4.87 -20.05
C ASP A 66 -21.35 -4.67 -18.99
N LYS A 67 -21.33 -5.49 -17.93
CA LYS A 67 -22.27 -5.37 -16.81
C LYS A 67 -21.89 -4.22 -15.87
N LEU A 68 -20.60 -4.04 -15.60
CA LEU A 68 -20.10 -2.97 -14.76
C LEU A 68 -20.33 -1.59 -15.38
N VAL A 69 -20.10 -1.43 -16.71
CA VAL A 69 -20.37 -0.17 -17.40
C VAL A 69 -21.81 0.33 -17.16
N LYS A 70 -22.78 -0.59 -17.06
CA LYS A 70 -24.18 -0.28 -16.83
C LYS A 70 -24.54 -0.03 -15.37
N LYS A 71 -23.75 -0.58 -14.43
CA LYS A 71 -24.09 -0.60 -12.99
C LYS A 71 -23.13 0.23 -12.15
N ASP A 72 -21.83 0.23 -12.47
CA ASP A 72 -20.79 0.96 -11.76
C ASP A 72 -19.53 1.12 -12.64
N VAL A 73 -19.51 2.18 -13.43
CA VAL A 73 -18.41 2.45 -14.38
C VAL A 73 -17.05 2.68 -13.67
N MET A 74 -17.07 3.15 -12.42
CA MET A 74 -15.84 3.42 -11.67
C MET A 74 -15.07 2.13 -11.36
N VAL A 75 -15.78 1.03 -11.16
CA VAL A 75 -15.15 -0.28 -10.90
C VAL A 75 -14.44 -0.84 -12.14
N VAL A 76 -14.87 -0.46 -13.35
CA VAL A 76 -14.25 -0.96 -14.60
C VAL A 76 -12.77 -0.59 -14.67
N GLY A 77 -12.44 0.70 -14.51
CA GLY A 77 -11.05 1.16 -14.55
C GLY A 77 -10.18 0.58 -13.43
N ARG A 78 -10.78 0.33 -12.27
CA ARG A 78 -10.11 -0.30 -11.12
C ARG A 78 -9.84 -1.79 -11.36
N LEU A 79 -10.75 -2.49 -12.04
CA LEU A 79 -10.58 -3.92 -12.37
C LEU A 79 -9.34 -4.15 -13.23
N ASP A 80 -9.09 -3.30 -14.22
CA ASP A 80 -7.92 -3.40 -15.07
C ASP A 80 -6.61 -3.14 -14.31
N LYS A 81 -6.60 -2.10 -13.48
CA LYS A 81 -5.47 -1.79 -12.59
C LYS A 81 -5.20 -2.91 -11.57
N TRP A 82 -6.27 -3.47 -11.00
CA TRP A 82 -6.17 -4.58 -10.06
C TRP A 82 -5.60 -5.85 -10.72
N ARG A 83 -5.94 -6.11 -11.99
CA ARG A 83 -5.36 -7.22 -12.75
C ARG A 83 -3.85 -7.07 -12.89
N ILE A 84 -3.36 -5.89 -13.24
CA ILE A 84 -1.92 -5.59 -13.35
C ILE A 84 -1.22 -5.85 -12.00
N LEU A 85 -1.83 -5.44 -10.89
CA LEU A 85 -1.30 -5.68 -9.55
C LEU A 85 -1.19 -7.18 -9.22
N ARG A 86 -2.21 -7.96 -9.59
CA ARG A 86 -2.25 -9.40 -9.32
C ARG A 86 -1.26 -10.19 -10.19
N GLU A 87 -1.00 -9.74 -11.39
CA GLU A 87 -0.09 -10.38 -12.33
C GLU A 87 1.37 -9.97 -12.12
N SER A 88 1.61 -8.94 -11.29
CA SER A 88 2.98 -8.54 -10.93
C SER A 88 3.66 -9.64 -10.13
N THR A 89 4.85 -10.03 -10.58
CA THR A 89 5.75 -10.94 -9.87
C THR A 89 6.68 -10.21 -8.91
N GLU A 90 6.72 -8.88 -9.00
CA GLU A 90 7.56 -8.04 -8.16
C GLU A 90 6.88 -7.76 -6.83
N PRO A 91 7.62 -7.74 -5.72
CA PRO A 91 7.06 -7.43 -4.40
C PRO A 91 6.57 -5.99 -4.34
N ILE A 92 5.52 -5.78 -3.56
CA ILE A 92 4.93 -4.45 -3.32
C ILE A 92 5.01 -4.16 -1.83
N VAL A 93 5.67 -3.06 -1.48
CA VAL A 93 5.74 -2.54 -0.12
C VAL A 93 4.96 -1.24 -0.04
N VAL A 94 3.91 -1.21 0.77
CA VAL A 94 3.09 -0.01 0.99
C VAL A 94 3.47 0.59 2.34
N LEU A 95 3.83 1.88 2.35
CA LEU A 95 4.16 2.62 3.57
C LEU A 95 3.09 3.69 3.82
N LEU A 96 2.29 3.51 4.88
CA LEU A 96 1.18 4.40 5.26
C LEU A 96 1.54 5.21 6.50
N GLY A 97 2.10 6.40 6.30
CA GLY A 97 2.39 7.35 7.38
C GLY A 97 1.16 8.16 7.79
N GLY A 98 1.10 8.56 9.06
CA GLY A 98 0.04 9.44 9.54
C GLY A 98 -0.02 9.48 11.06
N ALA A 99 -0.50 10.60 11.60
CA ALA A 99 -0.60 10.81 13.04
C ALA A 99 -1.60 9.86 13.72
N THR A 100 -1.48 9.73 15.03
CA THR A 100 -2.43 8.98 15.84
C THR A 100 -3.87 9.49 15.61
N GLY A 101 -4.81 8.60 15.31
CA GLY A 101 -6.23 8.93 15.15
C GLY A 101 -6.69 9.26 13.73
N VAL A 102 -5.78 9.44 12.75
CA VAL A 102 -6.19 9.68 11.35
C VAL A 102 -6.69 8.43 10.62
N GLY A 103 -6.54 7.24 11.20
CA GLY A 103 -7.10 5.99 10.69
C GLY A 103 -6.15 5.15 9.83
N THR A 104 -4.82 5.32 9.96
CA THR A 104 -3.81 4.54 9.23
C THR A 104 -4.02 3.04 9.35
N SER A 105 -4.25 2.50 10.56
CA SER A 105 -4.41 1.05 10.77
C SER A 105 -5.65 0.49 10.08
N THR A 106 -6.77 1.23 10.10
CA THR A 106 -8.00 0.81 9.41
C THR A 106 -7.79 0.81 7.89
N LEU A 107 -7.14 1.86 7.38
CA LEU A 107 -6.81 1.97 5.96
C LEU A 107 -5.83 0.87 5.53
N ALA A 108 -4.78 0.63 6.33
CA ALA A 108 -3.80 -0.41 6.06
C ALA A 108 -4.43 -1.80 5.94
N ALA A 109 -5.36 -2.13 6.85
CA ALA A 109 -6.10 -3.38 6.81
C ALA A 109 -6.98 -3.51 5.56
N ASP A 110 -7.68 -2.43 5.15
CA ASP A 110 -8.52 -2.45 3.96
C ASP A 110 -7.69 -2.50 2.66
N VAL A 111 -6.62 -1.72 2.57
CA VAL A 111 -5.67 -1.76 1.43
C VAL A 111 -5.04 -3.14 1.31
N ALA A 112 -4.55 -3.71 2.40
CA ALA A 112 -3.95 -5.05 2.43
C ALA A 112 -4.94 -6.11 1.94
N ARG A 113 -6.19 -6.07 2.43
CA ARG A 113 -7.27 -6.97 1.99
C ARG A 113 -7.55 -6.83 0.49
N ARG A 114 -7.62 -5.60 -0.02
CA ARG A 114 -7.87 -5.34 -1.46
C ARG A 114 -6.71 -5.78 -2.34
N LEU A 115 -5.48 -5.59 -1.90
CA LEU A 115 -4.27 -6.00 -2.61
C LEU A 115 -3.88 -7.48 -2.36
N ASN A 116 -4.67 -8.22 -1.56
CA ASN A 116 -4.36 -9.59 -1.12
C ASN A 116 -2.98 -9.70 -0.44
N ILE A 117 -2.60 -8.66 0.32
CA ILE A 117 -1.38 -8.63 1.14
C ILE A 117 -1.73 -9.17 2.53
N GLN A 118 -1.03 -10.18 2.99
CA GLN A 118 -1.31 -10.79 4.30
C GLN A 118 -0.52 -10.17 5.44
N SER A 119 0.60 -9.53 5.14
CA SER A 119 1.49 -8.95 6.15
C SER A 119 1.18 -7.46 6.34
N VAL A 120 0.64 -7.11 7.50
CA VAL A 120 0.42 -5.72 7.94
C VAL A 120 1.17 -5.51 9.24
N ILE A 121 2.04 -4.52 9.30
CA ILE A 121 2.92 -4.26 10.44
C ILE A 121 2.76 -2.81 10.88
N GLY A 122 2.35 -2.61 12.14
CA GLY A 122 2.29 -1.30 12.76
C GLY A 122 3.67 -0.86 13.26
N THR A 123 4.04 0.40 13.06
CA THR A 123 5.31 0.95 13.58
C THR A 123 5.37 0.96 15.11
N ASP A 124 4.23 1.00 15.79
CA ASP A 124 4.18 0.83 17.25
C ASP A 124 4.62 -0.58 17.69
N SER A 125 4.35 -1.62 16.89
CA SER A 125 4.86 -2.96 17.16
C SER A 125 6.38 -3.03 16.99
N ILE A 126 6.92 -2.35 15.98
CA ILE A 126 8.37 -2.24 15.77
C ILE A 126 9.00 -1.51 16.96
N ARG A 127 8.43 -0.38 17.39
CA ARG A 127 8.87 0.36 18.57
C ARG A 127 8.81 -0.51 19.82
N GLU A 128 7.76 -1.31 20.00
CA GLU A 128 7.63 -2.22 21.15
C GLU A 128 8.74 -3.27 21.18
N VAL A 129 9.15 -3.84 20.03
CA VAL A 129 10.28 -4.76 19.95
C VAL A 129 11.58 -4.05 20.31
N LEU A 130 11.82 -2.87 19.74
CA LEU A 130 13.05 -2.10 19.99
C LEU A 130 13.17 -1.71 21.48
N ARG A 131 12.10 -1.24 22.11
CA ARG A 131 12.12 -0.88 23.53
C ARG A 131 12.28 -2.06 24.48
N ARG A 132 12.01 -3.29 24.04
CA ARG A 132 12.31 -4.51 24.81
C ARG A 132 13.77 -4.92 24.71
N ALA A 133 14.38 -4.64 23.54
CA ALA A 133 15.77 -4.96 23.29
C ALA A 133 16.75 -3.91 23.83
N ILE A 134 16.32 -2.64 23.91
CA ILE A 134 17.16 -1.49 24.24
C ILE A 134 16.67 -0.85 25.55
N SER A 135 17.58 -0.65 26.50
CA SER A 135 17.22 -0.08 27.80
C SER A 135 16.81 1.40 27.69
N PRO A 136 15.95 1.91 28.63
CA PRO A 136 15.58 3.32 28.68
C PRO A 136 16.76 4.26 28.87
N ASP A 137 17.84 3.80 29.51
CA ASP A 137 19.06 4.60 29.73
C ASP A 137 19.79 4.90 28.40
N LEU A 138 19.68 4.01 27.41
CA LEU A 138 20.26 4.21 26.09
C LEU A 138 19.37 5.02 25.16
N LEU A 139 18.10 4.62 24.99
CA LEU A 139 17.13 5.26 24.12
C LEU A 139 15.82 5.56 24.85
N PRO A 140 15.77 6.59 25.71
CA PRO A 140 14.60 6.89 26.54
C PRO A 140 13.33 7.17 25.71
N LEU A 141 13.46 7.79 24.54
CA LEU A 141 12.33 8.17 23.71
C LEU A 141 11.54 6.98 23.17
N LEU A 142 12.16 5.81 22.97
CA LEU A 142 11.45 4.58 22.59
C LEU A 142 10.42 4.15 23.64
N HIS A 143 10.60 4.54 24.89
CA HIS A 143 9.78 4.15 26.04
C HIS A 143 8.63 5.13 26.33
N LYS A 144 8.48 6.19 25.52
CA LYS A 144 7.42 7.19 25.61
C LYS A 144 6.43 7.06 24.46
N SER A 145 5.21 7.55 24.65
CA SER A 145 4.31 7.81 23.53
C SER A 145 4.81 9.02 22.74
N SER A 146 4.65 9.04 21.43
CA SER A 146 5.19 10.11 20.57
C SER A 146 4.72 11.51 20.97
N TYR A 147 3.51 11.62 21.51
CA TYR A 147 2.89 12.88 21.94
C TYR A 147 3.04 13.18 23.44
N GLU A 148 3.69 12.29 24.22
CA GLU A 148 3.94 12.46 25.65
C GLU A 148 5.39 12.84 25.98
N ILE A 149 6.21 13.07 24.95
CA ILE A 149 7.62 13.42 25.13
C ILE A 149 7.72 14.83 25.70
N LYS A 150 8.44 14.94 26.82
CA LYS A 150 8.69 16.18 27.54
C LYS A 150 10.15 16.59 27.45
N ARG A 151 10.44 17.84 27.79
CA ARG A 151 11.80 18.39 27.81
C ARG A 151 12.78 17.58 28.65
N GLU A 152 12.32 17.03 29.77
CA GLU A 152 13.12 16.19 30.69
C GLU A 152 13.53 14.83 30.05
N ASP A 153 12.82 14.38 29.03
CA ASP A 153 13.13 13.16 28.30
C ASP A 153 14.24 13.37 27.25
N LEU A 154 14.56 14.63 26.94
CA LEU A 154 15.56 15.00 25.95
C LEU A 154 16.92 15.18 26.63
N ARG A 155 17.98 14.72 26.00
CA ARG A 155 19.35 14.81 26.52
C ARG A 155 20.06 16.11 26.14
N ILE A 156 19.39 16.97 25.40
CA ILE A 156 19.90 18.25 24.94
C ILE A 156 18.88 19.34 25.27
N PRO A 157 19.32 20.58 25.53
CA PRO A 157 18.40 21.69 25.71
C PRO A 157 17.66 22.00 24.40
N VAL A 158 16.33 22.04 24.49
CA VAL A 158 15.41 22.37 23.38
C VAL A 158 14.41 23.37 23.92
N GLU A 159 13.97 24.32 23.08
CA GLU A 159 12.90 25.24 23.42
C GLU A 159 11.59 24.48 23.68
N GLU A 160 10.73 25.02 24.56
CA GLU A 160 9.54 24.29 25.01
C GLU A 160 8.56 24.01 23.85
N GLU A 161 8.40 24.98 22.95
CA GLU A 161 7.53 24.88 21.78
C GLU A 161 8.01 23.81 20.77
N GLU A 162 9.30 23.52 20.71
CA GLU A 162 9.91 22.56 19.80
C GLU A 162 10.03 21.16 20.39
N THR A 163 9.84 21.01 21.70
CA THR A 163 10.09 19.79 22.47
C THR A 163 9.40 18.55 21.86
N VAL A 164 8.10 18.67 21.57
CA VAL A 164 7.30 17.55 21.05
C VAL A 164 7.81 17.09 19.70
N LEU A 165 8.01 18.03 18.76
CA LEU A 165 8.45 17.70 17.41
C LEU A 165 9.89 17.19 17.38
N PHE A 166 10.78 17.79 18.17
CA PHE A 166 12.16 17.32 18.28
C PHE A 166 12.21 15.88 18.81
N GLY A 167 11.52 15.63 19.91
CA GLY A 167 11.46 14.30 20.52
C GLY A 167 10.80 13.27 19.63
N PHE A 168 9.71 13.65 18.97
CA PHE A 168 9.05 12.79 17.98
C PHE A 168 9.96 12.43 16.81
N ARG A 169 10.66 13.39 16.22
CA ARG A 169 11.60 13.16 15.12
C ARG A 169 12.72 12.22 15.52
N ALA A 170 13.29 12.44 16.71
CA ALA A 170 14.33 11.56 17.25
C ALA A 170 13.80 10.13 17.49
N GLN A 171 12.60 9.97 18.02
CA GLN A 171 11.94 8.67 18.18
C GLN A 171 11.67 8.02 16.82
N ALA A 172 11.12 8.76 15.86
CA ALA A 172 10.84 8.25 14.52
C ALA A 172 12.10 7.76 13.82
N SER A 173 13.24 8.47 13.96
CA SER A 173 14.54 8.04 13.41
C SER A 173 15.03 6.74 14.04
N GLN A 174 14.78 6.52 15.34
CA GLN A 174 15.13 5.27 16.02
C GLN A 174 14.27 4.10 15.52
N VAL A 175 12.96 4.33 15.32
CA VAL A 175 12.04 3.30 14.81
C VAL A 175 12.28 3.01 13.32
N ALA A 176 12.73 4.01 12.55
CA ALA A 176 13.02 3.88 11.13
C ALA A 176 14.01 2.74 10.84
N VAL A 177 15.01 2.50 11.70
CA VAL A 177 15.97 1.40 11.56
C VAL A 177 15.26 0.03 11.47
N GLY A 178 14.24 -0.17 12.30
CA GLY A 178 13.44 -1.40 12.26
C GLY A 178 12.52 -1.48 11.04
N VAL A 179 11.98 -0.34 10.59
CA VAL A 179 11.18 -0.26 9.37
C VAL A 179 12.03 -0.61 8.16
N GLU A 180 13.22 -0.01 8.03
CA GLU A 180 14.17 -0.27 6.94
C GLU A 180 14.52 -1.76 6.85
N ALA A 181 14.86 -2.38 7.98
CA ALA A 181 15.18 -3.80 8.02
C ALA A 181 14.03 -4.69 7.51
N ILE A 182 12.77 -4.33 7.81
CA ILE A 182 11.58 -5.07 7.36
C ILE A 182 11.33 -4.84 5.87
N VAL A 183 11.47 -3.60 5.38
CA VAL A 183 11.33 -3.25 3.96
C VAL A 183 12.37 -3.99 3.13
N ASP A 184 13.65 -3.91 3.51
CA ASP A 184 14.75 -4.56 2.79
C ASP A 184 14.57 -6.08 2.73
N ARG A 185 14.14 -6.67 3.85
CA ARG A 185 13.81 -8.09 3.89
C ARG A 185 12.65 -8.43 2.95
N GLY A 186 11.57 -7.66 2.99
CA GLY A 186 10.40 -7.87 2.12
C GLY A 186 10.76 -7.82 0.63
N LEU A 187 11.55 -6.82 0.24
CA LEU A 187 12.04 -6.67 -1.13
C LEU A 187 12.95 -7.83 -1.55
N LYS A 188 13.86 -8.25 -0.67
CA LYS A 188 14.79 -9.35 -0.94
C LYS A 188 14.10 -10.72 -1.04
N GLU A 189 13.11 -10.96 -0.19
CA GLU A 189 12.37 -12.25 -0.16
C GLU A 189 11.17 -12.27 -1.13
N GLY A 190 10.88 -11.19 -1.85
CA GLY A 190 9.74 -11.10 -2.75
C GLY A 190 8.39 -11.08 -2.02
N THR A 191 8.34 -10.53 -0.79
CA THR A 191 7.14 -10.55 0.05
C THR A 191 6.40 -9.23 0.00
N ASN A 192 5.11 -9.27 -0.34
CA ASN A 192 4.24 -8.11 -0.26
C ASN A 192 3.92 -7.77 1.19
N LEU A 193 4.02 -6.48 1.55
CA LEU A 193 3.73 -6.03 2.91
C LEU A 193 3.19 -4.60 2.96
N VAL A 194 2.44 -4.31 4.02
CA VAL A 194 1.99 -2.97 4.39
C VAL A 194 2.61 -2.63 5.74
N ILE A 195 3.29 -1.49 5.83
CA ILE A 195 3.73 -0.92 7.11
C ILE A 195 2.94 0.35 7.35
N GLU A 196 2.40 0.53 8.56
CA GLU A 196 1.59 1.69 8.89
C GLU A 196 2.00 2.32 10.22
N GLY A 197 1.78 3.61 10.36
CA GLY A 197 1.86 4.27 11.66
C GLY A 197 2.57 5.62 11.65
N VAL A 198 2.60 6.22 12.84
CA VAL A 198 3.06 7.59 13.05
C VAL A 198 4.56 7.80 12.79
N HIS A 199 5.37 6.75 12.94
CA HIS A 199 6.82 6.84 12.76
C HIS A 199 7.25 6.82 11.29
N LEU A 200 6.34 6.61 10.34
CA LEU A 200 6.60 6.73 8.90
C LEU A 200 6.61 8.20 8.46
N VAL A 201 7.62 8.91 8.91
CA VAL A 201 7.82 10.33 8.58
C VAL A 201 8.51 10.43 7.22
N PRO A 202 7.94 11.18 6.25
CA PRO A 202 8.47 11.25 4.89
C PRO A 202 9.94 11.63 4.80
N GLU A 203 10.38 12.67 5.50
CA GLU A 203 11.79 13.11 5.48
C GLU A 203 12.76 12.12 6.14
N ILE A 204 12.28 11.25 7.02
CA ILE A 204 13.14 10.31 7.76
C ILE A 204 13.27 8.99 7.02
N ILE A 205 12.13 8.41 6.59
CA ILE A 205 12.10 7.04 6.07
C ILE A 205 11.94 6.98 4.54
N LEU A 206 11.33 7.98 3.90
CA LEU A 206 10.99 7.86 2.50
C LEU A 206 12.08 8.39 1.56
N GLY A 207 13.09 9.09 2.08
CA GLY A 207 14.16 9.65 1.26
C GLY A 207 14.87 8.59 0.42
N GLN A 208 15.11 7.42 0.97
CA GLN A 208 15.77 6.31 0.28
C GLN A 208 14.81 5.46 -0.58
N TYR A 209 13.50 5.47 -0.27
CA TYR A 209 12.50 4.63 -0.98
C TYR A 209 11.61 5.41 -1.93
N ARG A 210 11.69 6.76 -1.94
CA ARG A 210 10.79 7.59 -2.77
C ARG A 210 10.77 7.17 -4.23
N ASP A 211 11.93 6.89 -4.77
CA ASP A 211 12.10 6.54 -6.19
C ASP A 211 12.23 5.02 -6.40
N HIS A 212 12.13 4.22 -5.32
CA HIS A 212 12.16 2.77 -5.44
C HIS A 212 10.86 2.26 -6.07
N PRO A 213 10.91 1.54 -7.20
CA PRO A 213 9.71 1.17 -7.95
C PRO A 213 8.70 0.36 -7.13
N ASN A 214 9.19 -0.56 -6.30
CA ASN A 214 8.38 -1.51 -5.53
C ASN A 214 7.90 -0.98 -4.18
N VAL A 215 8.25 0.26 -3.80
CA VAL A 215 7.82 0.90 -2.55
C VAL A 215 6.85 2.02 -2.83
N CYS A 216 5.68 1.98 -2.20
CA CYS A 216 4.59 2.94 -2.38
C CYS A 216 4.36 3.73 -1.09
N PRO A 217 5.10 4.83 -0.90
CA PRO A 217 4.93 5.68 0.27
C PRO A 217 3.74 6.63 0.10
N MET A 218 2.93 6.79 1.15
CA MET A 218 1.87 7.78 1.22
C MET A 218 1.61 8.23 2.66
N VAL A 219 1.06 9.42 2.80
CA VAL A 219 0.64 9.99 4.08
C VAL A 219 -0.87 10.08 4.13
N VAL A 220 -1.44 9.70 5.27
CA VAL A 220 -2.86 9.80 5.58
C VAL A 220 -3.06 10.93 6.56
N TYR A 221 -3.99 11.82 6.27
CA TYR A 221 -4.25 12.98 7.13
C TYR A 221 -5.75 13.28 7.29
N LEU A 222 -6.06 14.17 8.21
CA LEU A 222 -7.38 14.77 8.44
C LEU A 222 -7.21 16.27 8.61
N SER A 223 -7.77 17.06 7.70
CA SER A 223 -7.74 18.52 7.81
C SER A 223 -8.62 19.02 8.96
N ASP A 224 -9.82 18.46 9.11
CA ASP A 224 -10.79 18.85 10.13
C ASP A 224 -10.43 18.27 11.50
N GLU A 225 -10.08 19.18 12.45
CA GLU A 225 -9.75 18.83 13.82
C GLU A 225 -10.92 18.27 14.62
N HIS A 226 -12.17 18.68 14.33
CA HIS A 226 -13.34 18.14 15.01
C HIS A 226 -13.58 16.70 14.62
N VAL A 227 -13.42 16.38 13.33
CA VAL A 227 -13.49 15.01 12.83
C VAL A 227 -12.35 14.20 13.44
N HIS A 228 -11.13 14.72 13.47
CA HIS A 228 -9.98 14.04 14.08
C HIS A 228 -10.21 13.72 15.55
N ARG A 229 -10.68 14.69 16.32
CA ARG A 229 -11.02 14.54 17.73
C ARG A 229 -12.13 13.51 17.96
N SER A 230 -13.18 13.53 17.12
CA SER A 230 -14.31 12.61 17.24
C SER A 230 -13.92 11.15 17.05
N ARG A 231 -12.89 10.86 16.24
CA ARG A 231 -12.41 9.50 16.01
C ARG A 231 -11.84 8.82 17.25
N PHE A 232 -11.30 9.57 18.20
CA PHE A 232 -10.86 9.00 19.48
C PHE A 232 -12.03 8.47 20.30
N TYR A 233 -13.17 9.16 20.30
CA TYR A 233 -14.39 8.68 20.97
C TYR A 233 -14.97 7.45 20.26
N ILE A 234 -15.03 7.46 18.93
CA ILE A 234 -15.53 6.31 18.14
C ILE A 234 -14.63 5.08 18.37
N ARG A 235 -13.33 5.26 18.42
CA ARG A 235 -12.37 4.20 18.71
C ARG A 235 -12.60 3.60 20.10
N ALA A 236 -12.93 4.40 21.09
CA ALA A 236 -13.24 3.97 22.45
C ALA A 236 -14.50 3.08 22.52
N LEU A 237 -15.48 3.27 21.62
CA LEU A 237 -16.70 2.46 21.56
C LEU A 237 -16.50 1.09 20.91
N GLY A 238 -15.49 0.92 20.06
CA GLY A 238 -15.34 -0.25 19.20
C GLY A 238 -14.32 -1.30 19.67
N THR A 239 -13.53 -1.05 20.71
CA THR A 239 -12.48 -1.95 21.16
C THR A 239 -12.44 -2.07 22.68
N ALA A 240 -12.02 -3.24 23.19
CA ALA A 240 -11.64 -3.41 24.61
C ALA A 240 -10.37 -2.59 24.88
N MET A 241 -10.53 -1.27 24.97
CA MET A 241 -9.46 -0.28 24.92
C MET A 241 -8.58 -0.29 26.14
N ARG A 242 -7.29 -0.36 25.89
CA ARG A 242 -6.25 -0.18 26.92
C ARG A 242 -5.99 1.30 27.25
N ARG A 243 -6.41 2.27 26.39
CA ARG A 243 -6.27 3.71 26.61
C ARG A 243 -7.60 4.41 26.38
N PRO A 244 -8.12 5.12 27.39
CA PRO A 244 -9.36 5.89 27.26
C PRO A 244 -9.20 7.05 26.27
N ALA A 245 -10.32 7.49 25.66
CA ALA A 245 -10.31 8.61 24.72
C ALA A 245 -9.74 9.89 25.33
N GLU A 246 -9.96 10.07 26.64
CA GLU A 246 -9.54 11.22 27.44
C GLU A 246 -8.01 11.42 27.42
N GLU A 247 -7.20 10.36 27.38
CA GLU A 247 -5.75 10.47 27.26
C GLU A 247 -5.34 11.12 25.92
N TYR A 248 -5.96 10.70 24.82
CA TYR A 248 -5.68 11.29 23.51
C TYR A 248 -6.18 12.74 23.42
N ILE A 249 -7.32 13.02 24.02
CA ILE A 249 -7.89 14.37 24.05
C ILE A 249 -7.04 15.32 24.89
N ALA A 250 -6.48 14.84 26.00
CA ALA A 250 -5.56 15.66 26.84
C ALA A 250 -4.29 16.07 26.05
N HIS A 251 -3.84 15.25 25.10
CA HIS A 251 -2.66 15.50 24.27
C HIS A 251 -3.00 15.84 22.82
N PHE A 252 -4.23 16.34 22.58
CA PHE A 252 -4.68 16.55 21.20
C PHE A 252 -3.86 17.62 20.45
N ARG A 253 -3.38 18.63 21.17
CA ARG A 253 -2.51 19.68 20.61
C ARG A 253 -1.19 19.09 20.11
N GLU A 254 -0.53 18.26 20.88
CA GLU A 254 0.72 17.59 20.54
C GLU A 254 0.50 16.62 19.36
N ILE A 255 -0.62 15.89 19.36
CA ILE A 255 -1.01 15.02 18.24
C ILE A 255 -1.20 15.83 16.96
N ARG A 256 -1.82 17.02 17.03
CA ARG A 256 -1.97 17.92 15.87
C ARG A 256 -0.64 18.49 15.40
N GLN A 257 0.26 18.87 16.29
CA GLN A 257 1.61 19.30 15.91
C GLN A 257 2.35 18.21 15.13
N ILE A 258 2.29 16.95 15.58
CA ILE A 258 2.87 15.81 14.88
C ILE A 258 2.17 15.58 13.53
N HIS A 259 0.84 15.69 13.50
CA HIS A 259 0.06 15.56 12.27
C HIS A 259 0.49 16.57 11.21
N ASP A 260 0.51 17.84 11.57
CA ASP A 260 0.83 18.92 10.65
C ASP A 260 2.27 18.81 10.14
N TYR A 261 3.22 18.45 11.04
CA TYR A 261 4.59 18.15 10.66
C TYR A 261 4.71 17.00 9.65
N ILE A 262 3.98 15.88 9.82
CA ILE A 262 4.00 14.75 8.88
C ILE A 262 3.45 15.19 7.51
N VAL A 263 2.37 15.96 7.47
CA VAL A 263 1.76 16.46 6.23
C VAL A 263 2.70 17.41 5.50
N GLU A 264 3.29 18.38 6.21
CA GLU A 264 4.28 19.30 5.64
C GLU A 264 5.52 18.58 5.13
N SER A 265 6.01 17.60 5.90
CA SER A 265 7.12 16.73 5.52
C SER A 265 6.83 16.00 4.20
N ALA A 266 5.60 15.50 4.01
CA ALA A 266 5.19 14.88 2.76
C ALA A 266 5.26 15.84 1.57
N GLY A 267 4.80 17.07 1.75
CA GLY A 267 4.89 18.12 0.74
C GLY A 267 6.33 18.47 0.36
N ARG A 268 7.23 18.56 1.36
CA ARG A 268 8.66 18.89 1.13
C ARG A 268 9.40 17.82 0.29
N VAL A 269 9.06 16.54 0.47
CA VAL A 269 9.73 15.43 -0.25
C VAL A 269 8.91 14.87 -1.41
N GLY A 270 7.76 15.46 -1.74
CA GLY A 270 6.91 15.05 -2.86
C GLY A 270 6.22 13.70 -2.67
N VAL A 271 5.88 13.34 -1.42
CA VAL A 271 5.09 12.15 -1.09
C VAL A 271 3.61 12.49 -1.15
N GLN A 272 2.80 11.63 -1.75
CA GLN A 272 1.36 11.85 -1.83
C GLN A 272 0.71 11.81 -0.45
N ALA A 273 -0.12 12.83 -0.16
CA ALA A 273 -0.97 12.87 1.02
C ALA A 273 -2.43 12.64 0.62
N VAL A 274 -3.12 11.77 1.35
CA VAL A 274 -4.52 11.40 1.09
C VAL A 274 -5.35 11.75 2.31
N GLU A 275 -6.41 12.53 2.11
CA GLU A 275 -7.32 12.90 3.18
C GLU A 275 -8.29 11.77 3.51
N ASN A 276 -8.35 11.36 4.77
CA ASN A 276 -9.17 10.24 5.21
C ASN A 276 -10.53 10.72 5.77
N ILE A 277 -11.36 11.28 4.91
CA ILE A 277 -12.75 11.63 5.27
C ILE A 277 -13.62 10.36 5.28
N SER A 278 -13.49 9.51 4.27
CA SER A 278 -14.19 8.24 4.11
C SER A 278 -13.20 7.12 3.86
N ILE A 279 -13.28 6.07 4.67
CA ILE A 279 -12.35 4.92 4.52
C ILE A 279 -12.45 4.28 3.13
N GLU A 280 -13.64 4.21 2.57
CA GLU A 280 -13.87 3.62 1.24
C GLU A 280 -13.15 4.43 0.15
N ASN A 281 -13.39 5.75 0.10
CA ASN A 281 -12.76 6.63 -0.90
C ASN A 281 -11.24 6.70 -0.71
N THR A 282 -10.78 6.73 0.54
CA THR A 282 -9.34 6.78 0.85
C THR A 282 -8.64 5.47 0.46
N SER A 283 -9.29 4.32 0.68
CA SER A 283 -8.79 3.03 0.23
C SER A 283 -8.73 2.94 -1.30
N ASP A 284 -9.74 3.47 -2.00
CA ASP A 284 -9.74 3.55 -3.45
C ASP A 284 -8.54 4.36 -3.96
N ALA A 285 -8.31 5.54 -3.39
CA ALA A 285 -7.19 6.41 -3.74
C ALA A 285 -5.82 5.72 -3.43
N ALA A 286 -5.70 5.07 -2.28
CA ALA A 286 -4.49 4.35 -1.90
C ALA A 286 -4.18 3.19 -2.86
N VAL A 287 -5.18 2.37 -3.21
CA VAL A 287 -5.03 1.28 -4.18
C VAL A 287 -4.69 1.83 -5.57
N GLU A 288 -5.26 2.97 -5.96
CA GLU A 288 -4.91 3.62 -7.23
C GLU A 288 -3.46 4.10 -7.27
N ILE A 289 -2.95 4.69 -6.18
CA ILE A 289 -1.54 5.09 -6.06
C ILE A 289 -0.63 3.87 -6.25
N VAL A 290 -0.93 2.75 -5.58
CA VAL A 290 -0.17 1.50 -5.71
C VAL A 290 -0.24 0.95 -7.13
N ALA A 291 -1.44 0.91 -7.74
CA ALA A 291 -1.63 0.43 -9.10
C ALA A 291 -0.85 1.24 -10.13
N ASN A 292 -0.86 2.56 -10.01
CA ASN A 292 -0.10 3.44 -10.92
C ASN A 292 1.42 3.21 -10.78
N ARG A 293 1.91 2.96 -9.56
CA ARG A 293 3.31 2.62 -9.32
C ARG A 293 3.70 1.32 -10.02
N VAL A 294 2.93 0.26 -9.83
CA VAL A 294 3.18 -1.06 -10.42
C VAL A 294 3.05 -1.04 -11.95
N SER A 295 2.08 -0.32 -12.50
CA SER A 295 1.94 -0.13 -13.95
C SER A 295 3.18 0.52 -14.55
N GLY A 296 3.75 1.54 -13.89
CA GLY A 296 5.01 2.16 -14.31
C GLY A 296 6.20 1.19 -14.34
N ILE A 297 6.25 0.23 -13.41
CA ILE A 297 7.28 -0.83 -13.41
C ILE A 297 7.14 -1.73 -14.65
N ALA A 298 5.92 -2.20 -14.92
CA ALA A 298 5.63 -3.08 -16.05
C ALA A 298 6.00 -2.43 -17.41
N GLU A 299 5.68 -1.14 -17.58
CA GLU A 299 6.06 -0.38 -18.77
C GLU A 299 7.58 -0.22 -18.91
N GLN A 300 8.29 0.04 -17.83
CA GLN A 300 9.76 0.16 -17.83
C GLN A 300 10.43 -1.17 -18.13
N ALA A 301 9.93 -2.28 -17.59
CA ALA A 301 10.43 -3.61 -17.87
C ALA A 301 10.22 -4.01 -19.33
N GLY A 302 9.03 -3.71 -19.90
CA GLY A 302 8.74 -3.92 -21.31
C GLY A 302 9.65 -3.13 -22.25
N ARG A 303 9.96 -1.87 -21.93
CA ARG A 303 10.91 -1.04 -22.70
C ARG A 303 12.34 -1.56 -22.64
N ARG A 304 12.81 -2.05 -21.48
CA ARG A 304 14.13 -2.66 -21.32
C ARG A 304 14.26 -3.95 -22.13
N SER A 305 13.25 -4.81 -22.12
CA SER A 305 13.22 -6.04 -22.92
C SER A 305 13.25 -5.75 -24.43
N SER A 306 12.51 -4.73 -24.89
CA SER A 306 12.50 -4.30 -26.29
C SER A 306 13.84 -3.70 -26.73
N SER A 307 14.52 -2.94 -25.88
CA SER A 307 15.85 -2.37 -26.19
C SER A 307 16.94 -3.45 -26.28
N LEU A 308 16.89 -4.46 -25.41
CA LEU A 308 17.82 -5.60 -25.45
C LEU A 308 17.66 -6.45 -26.71
N LEU A 309 16.42 -6.57 -27.22
CA LEU A 309 16.16 -7.28 -28.48
C LEU A 309 16.63 -6.50 -29.71
N LEU A 310 16.60 -5.16 -29.67
CA LEU A 310 17.11 -4.29 -30.73
C LEU A 310 18.64 -4.28 -30.79
N ASP A 311 19.32 -4.31 -29.63
CA ASP A 311 20.80 -4.39 -29.57
C ASP A 311 21.34 -5.77 -29.99
N ALA A 312 20.58 -6.84 -29.80
CA ALA A 312 20.94 -8.19 -30.23
C ALA A 312 20.83 -8.41 -31.76
N GLY A 313 20.15 -7.49 -32.46
CA GLY A 313 19.87 -7.59 -33.89
C GLY A 313 20.88 -6.88 -34.82
N THR A 314 21.89 -6.17 -34.28
CA THR A 314 22.88 -5.48 -35.13
C THR A 314 24.08 -6.40 -35.40
N PRO A 315 24.28 -6.92 -36.64
CA PRO A 315 25.48 -7.70 -36.96
C PRO A 315 26.69 -6.75 -36.90
N ARG A 316 27.63 -7.07 -36.03
CA ARG A 316 28.96 -6.42 -36.05
C ARG A 316 29.60 -6.69 -37.42
N HIS A 317 29.61 -5.74 -38.30
CA HIS A 317 30.39 -5.76 -39.51
C HIS A 317 31.83 -5.99 -39.19
N GLY A 318 32.41 -7.01 -39.83
CA GLY A 318 33.74 -7.49 -39.63
C GLY A 318 34.82 -6.43 -39.93
N VAL A 319 35.85 -6.46 -39.09
CA VAL A 319 37.12 -5.79 -39.32
C VAL A 319 37.83 -6.46 -40.51
N PRO A 320 38.24 -5.72 -41.54
CA PRO A 320 39.01 -6.33 -42.64
C PRO A 320 40.43 -6.68 -42.12
N MET A 321 40.80 -7.95 -42.27
CA MET A 321 42.20 -8.40 -42.07
C MET A 321 43.11 -7.70 -43.09
N SER A 322 44.05 -6.88 -42.60
CA SER A 322 45.16 -6.41 -43.40
C SER A 322 46.14 -7.56 -43.70
N ARG A 323 46.35 -7.86 -44.94
CA ARG A 323 47.45 -8.72 -45.41
C ARG A 323 48.78 -8.08 -45.03
N ALA A 324 49.60 -8.77 -44.26
CA ALA A 324 51.02 -8.48 -44.18
C ALA A 324 51.69 -9.11 -45.41
N GLU A 325 52.25 -8.31 -46.26
CA GLU A 325 53.20 -8.74 -47.27
C GLU A 325 54.61 -8.76 -46.65
N SER A 326 55.25 -9.83 -46.94
CA SER A 326 56.64 -10.15 -46.64
C SER A 326 57.62 -9.20 -47.32
N GLY A 327 58.69 -8.83 -46.62
CA GLY A 327 59.90 -8.24 -47.06
C GLY A 327 60.97 -8.43 -45.98
#